data_9249f666052b8469c67f0c9ca351d43c
#
_entry.id   9249f666052b8469c67f0c9ca351d43c
#
_cell.length_a   1.000
_cell.length_b   1.000
_cell.length_c   1.000
_cell.angle_alpha   90.00
_cell.angle_beta   90.00
_cell.angle_gamma   90.00
#
_symmetry.space_group_name_H-M   'P 1'
#
loop_
_entity.id
_entity.type
_entity.pdbx_description
1 polymer ?
#
loop_
_entity_poly.entity_id
_entity_poly.type
_entity_poly.pdbx_seq_one_letter_code
_entity_poly.pdbx_strand_id
1 'polypeptide(L)'
;MKEHYYPGARPLNGVELNLFSEEDLRMIHSATMEVFQNPGIQVSDAEARQIFKEAGCDVDEKSQIVKIPEFLVNRSLRDCPSSFYLNARDKKKDVKQSHKGKVNWTCFGTGVKMCNYEAPGKYKTVDSVEEDVANTAKLCDWADNIDYYSLAVSARDWAGKGAQDVHETFTPMTNTSKHFHHIDPVEESVEYYRDMVVAYYGGDEEMARKRPTMSMLLCPTSPLELSVNACQVIIKGARYGLPLNVLSMAMSGGSSPVFCAGTLVTHNAEVLAGIVLAQLTVPGAKCLYGSSTTTFDLKRGTAPVGAPELGLISGAVGKLAQYYGLPSFVAGT
;
A
#
# COMPACT_ATOMS: atom_id res chain seq x y z
N MET A 1 31.92 -14.81 -9.66
CA MET A 1 30.46 -14.57 -9.68
C MET A 1 29.89 -15.17 -8.41
N LYS A 2 29.47 -14.37 -7.45
CA LYS A 2 28.71 -14.88 -6.32
C LYS A 2 27.31 -15.16 -6.83
N GLU A 3 26.90 -16.41 -6.96
CA GLU A 3 25.51 -16.76 -7.15
C GLU A 3 24.75 -16.36 -5.89
N HIS A 4 24.03 -15.25 -5.96
CA HIS A 4 23.13 -14.85 -4.90
C HIS A 4 21.96 -15.84 -4.90
N TYR A 5 21.95 -16.72 -3.92
CA TYR A 5 20.80 -17.56 -3.63
C TYR A 5 19.71 -16.67 -3.01
N TYR A 6 18.78 -16.22 -3.83
CA TYR A 6 17.57 -15.58 -3.33
C TYR A 6 16.52 -16.67 -3.09
N PRO A 7 16.12 -16.94 -1.83
CA PRO A 7 14.93 -17.74 -1.57
C PRO A 7 13.75 -17.00 -2.22
N GLY A 8 13.07 -17.63 -3.16
CA GLY A 8 12.00 -17.01 -3.95
C GLY A 8 12.39 -16.47 -5.32
N ALA A 9 13.66 -16.54 -5.73
CA ALA A 9 14.12 -16.17 -7.08
C ALA A 9 13.63 -17.13 -8.17
N ARG A 10 13.13 -18.31 -7.81
CA ARG A 10 12.48 -19.26 -8.72
C ARG A 10 11.05 -19.50 -8.23
N PRO A 11 10.03 -19.49 -9.11
CA PRO A 11 8.73 -19.98 -8.73
C PRO A 11 8.92 -21.43 -8.21
N LEU A 12 8.37 -21.73 -7.04
CA LEU A 12 8.29 -23.09 -6.54
C LEU A 12 7.33 -23.85 -7.48
N ASN A 13 7.89 -24.39 -8.56
CA ASN A 13 7.13 -25.25 -9.47
C ASN A 13 6.94 -26.60 -8.76
N GLY A 14 5.76 -26.80 -8.17
CA GLY A 14 5.40 -28.11 -7.64
C GLY A 14 4.63 -28.14 -6.33
N VAL A 15 4.73 -27.12 -5.49
CA VAL A 15 3.88 -27.01 -4.28
C VAL A 15 3.23 -25.64 -4.25
N GLU A 16 1.93 -25.59 -4.40
CA GLU A 16 1.13 -24.38 -4.26
C GLU A 16 0.11 -24.59 -3.15
N LEU A 17 0.08 -23.68 -2.17
CA LEU A 17 -0.97 -23.65 -1.17
C LEU A 17 -2.14 -22.83 -1.69
N ASN A 18 -3.16 -23.50 -2.23
CA ASN A 18 -4.40 -22.87 -2.65
C ASN A 18 -5.39 -22.90 -1.50
N LEU A 19 -5.61 -21.73 -0.85
CA LEU A 19 -6.60 -21.58 0.22
C LEU A 19 -8.02 -21.37 -0.34
N PHE A 20 -8.14 -20.93 -1.58
CA PHE A 20 -9.40 -20.60 -2.23
C PHE A 20 -9.47 -21.19 -3.62
N SER A 21 -10.61 -21.78 -3.96
CA SER A 21 -10.93 -22.16 -5.33
C SER A 21 -11.22 -20.90 -6.17
N GLU A 22 -11.23 -21.04 -7.49
CA GLU A 22 -11.67 -19.96 -8.36
C GLU A 22 -13.13 -19.56 -8.16
N GLU A 23 -13.96 -20.50 -7.68
CA GLU A 23 -15.35 -20.23 -7.33
C GLU A 23 -15.43 -19.36 -6.09
N ASP A 24 -14.63 -19.62 -5.04
CA ASP A 24 -14.56 -18.78 -3.84
C ASP A 24 -14.13 -17.34 -4.20
N LEU A 25 -13.15 -17.20 -5.09
CA LEU A 25 -12.69 -15.87 -5.54
C LEU A 25 -13.79 -15.14 -6.33
N ARG A 26 -14.54 -15.84 -7.17
CA ARG A 26 -15.70 -15.28 -7.88
C ARG A 26 -16.81 -14.87 -6.91
N MET A 27 -17.11 -15.68 -5.89
CA MET A 27 -18.10 -15.33 -4.87
C MET A 27 -17.69 -14.06 -4.09
N ILE A 28 -16.42 -13.95 -3.69
CA ILE A 28 -15.90 -12.73 -3.02
C ILE A 28 -16.03 -11.53 -3.97
N HIS A 29 -15.67 -11.68 -5.24
CA HIS A 29 -15.81 -10.61 -6.23
C HIS A 29 -17.28 -10.19 -6.39
N SER A 30 -18.20 -11.14 -6.58
CA SER A 30 -19.63 -10.83 -6.74
C SER A 30 -20.21 -10.15 -5.52
N ALA A 31 -19.89 -10.62 -4.31
CA ALA A 31 -20.30 -9.97 -3.06
C ALA A 31 -19.72 -8.55 -2.94
N THR A 32 -18.48 -8.32 -3.42
CA THR A 32 -17.91 -6.97 -3.48
C THR A 32 -18.68 -6.05 -4.43
N MET A 33 -19.12 -6.57 -5.59
CA MET A 33 -19.95 -5.80 -6.52
C MET A 33 -21.32 -5.46 -5.91
N GLU A 34 -21.89 -6.36 -5.11
CA GLU A 34 -23.12 -6.07 -4.34
C GLU A 34 -22.87 -4.94 -3.31
N VAL A 35 -21.75 -4.98 -2.58
CA VAL A 35 -21.37 -3.92 -1.64
C VAL A 35 -21.24 -2.57 -2.36
N PHE A 36 -20.67 -2.53 -3.55
CA PHE A 36 -20.58 -1.30 -4.35
C PHE A 36 -21.95 -0.74 -4.78
N GLN A 37 -22.98 -1.60 -4.90
CA GLN A 37 -24.34 -1.17 -5.21
C GLN A 37 -25.14 -0.86 -3.96
N ASN A 38 -24.93 -1.61 -2.88
CA ASN A 38 -25.64 -1.44 -1.63
C ASN A 38 -24.82 -2.03 -0.44
N PRO A 39 -24.27 -1.19 0.43
CA PRO A 39 -24.53 0.25 0.67
C PRO A 39 -23.79 1.24 -0.24
N GLY A 40 -22.77 0.83 -0.97
CA GLY A 40 -21.82 1.69 -1.65
C GLY A 40 -20.59 2.01 -0.77
N ILE A 41 -19.76 2.95 -1.22
CA ILE A 41 -18.55 3.40 -0.51
C ILE A 41 -18.73 4.86 -0.11
N GLN A 42 -18.41 5.19 1.13
CA GLN A 42 -18.32 6.58 1.56
C GLN A 42 -17.07 7.22 0.97
N VAL A 43 -17.21 8.34 0.32
CA VAL A 43 -16.12 9.12 -0.29
C VAL A 43 -16.16 10.52 0.25
N SER A 44 -15.29 10.82 1.22
CA SER A 44 -15.36 12.09 1.98
C SER A 44 -14.83 13.30 1.20
N ASP A 45 -14.05 13.07 0.13
CA ASP A 45 -13.46 14.13 -0.71
C ASP A 45 -14.38 14.54 -1.87
N ALA A 46 -14.57 15.85 -2.06
CA ALA A 46 -15.47 16.38 -3.07
C ALA A 46 -14.94 16.21 -4.50
N GLU A 47 -13.61 16.35 -4.71
CA GLU A 47 -13.02 16.17 -6.03
C GLU A 47 -13.10 14.70 -6.45
N ALA A 48 -12.86 13.78 -5.53
CA ALA A 48 -13.02 12.35 -5.78
C ALA A 48 -14.46 11.99 -6.15
N ARG A 49 -15.46 12.52 -5.42
CA ARG A 49 -16.88 12.33 -5.79
C ARG A 49 -17.21 12.86 -7.15
N GLN A 50 -16.64 14.02 -7.53
CA GLN A 50 -16.83 14.57 -8.87
C GLN A 50 -16.23 13.67 -9.94
N ILE A 51 -15.03 13.12 -9.73
CA ILE A 51 -14.39 12.16 -10.65
C ILE A 51 -15.26 10.91 -10.82
N PHE A 52 -15.78 10.34 -9.74
CA PHE A 52 -16.69 9.20 -9.81
C PHE A 52 -17.98 9.53 -10.56
N LYS A 53 -18.56 10.69 -10.32
CA LYS A 53 -19.79 11.15 -10.95
C LYS A 53 -19.62 11.36 -12.47
N GLU A 54 -18.52 11.97 -12.90
CA GLU A 54 -18.17 12.15 -14.31
C GLU A 54 -17.96 10.82 -15.04
N ALA A 55 -17.48 9.81 -14.31
CA ALA A 55 -17.31 8.45 -14.83
C ALA A 55 -18.62 7.66 -14.91
N GLY A 56 -19.72 8.17 -14.38
CA GLY A 56 -21.05 7.54 -14.42
C GLY A 56 -21.42 6.74 -13.18
N CYS A 57 -20.75 6.99 -12.04
CA CYS A 57 -21.19 6.46 -10.75
C CYS A 57 -22.42 7.21 -10.23
N ASP A 58 -23.29 6.50 -9.49
CA ASP A 58 -24.34 7.13 -8.70
C ASP A 58 -23.75 7.72 -7.43
N VAL A 59 -23.88 9.03 -7.24
CA VAL A 59 -23.27 9.79 -6.14
C VAL A 59 -24.34 10.54 -5.36
N ASP A 60 -24.52 10.19 -4.11
CA ASP A 60 -25.32 10.96 -3.16
C ASP A 60 -24.42 11.95 -2.40
N GLU A 61 -24.48 13.22 -2.80
CA GLU A 61 -23.68 14.29 -2.18
C GLU A 61 -24.03 14.55 -0.72
N LYS A 62 -25.25 14.22 -0.29
CA LYS A 62 -25.70 14.45 1.08
C LYS A 62 -25.11 13.44 2.04
N SER A 63 -25.15 12.17 1.67
CA SER A 63 -24.56 11.06 2.45
C SER A 63 -23.09 10.80 2.09
N GLN A 64 -22.58 11.41 1.01
CA GLN A 64 -21.24 11.17 0.45
C GLN A 64 -21.01 9.71 0.01
N ILE A 65 -22.08 9.01 -0.30
CA ILE A 65 -22.03 7.62 -0.77
C ILE A 65 -21.91 7.58 -2.28
N VAL A 66 -20.97 6.77 -2.75
CA VAL A 66 -20.71 6.50 -4.16
C VAL A 66 -21.01 5.03 -4.45
N LYS A 67 -21.85 4.77 -5.44
CA LYS A 67 -22.13 3.44 -5.97
C LYS A 67 -21.35 3.24 -7.24
N ILE A 68 -20.44 2.28 -7.22
CA ILE A 68 -19.51 2.02 -8.32
C ILE A 68 -20.06 0.87 -9.18
N PRO A 69 -20.46 1.11 -10.45
CA PRO A 69 -20.95 0.02 -11.29
C PRO A 69 -19.83 -0.94 -11.70
N GLU A 70 -20.15 -2.22 -11.78
CA GLU A 70 -19.20 -3.30 -12.07
C GLU A 70 -18.39 -3.07 -13.35
N PHE A 71 -18.99 -2.49 -14.39
CA PHE A 71 -18.26 -2.22 -15.64
C PHE A 71 -17.10 -1.25 -15.46
N LEU A 72 -17.20 -0.29 -14.53
CA LEU A 72 -16.11 0.64 -14.20
C LEU A 72 -15.00 -0.08 -13.42
N VAL A 73 -15.35 -0.96 -12.50
CA VAL A 73 -14.36 -1.81 -11.81
C VAL A 73 -13.60 -2.64 -12.83
N ASN A 74 -14.31 -3.35 -13.70
CA ASN A 74 -13.72 -4.20 -14.74
C ASN A 74 -12.86 -3.41 -15.74
N ARG A 75 -13.26 -2.18 -16.09
CA ARG A 75 -12.46 -1.27 -16.92
C ARG A 75 -11.19 -0.87 -16.19
N SER A 76 -11.29 -0.40 -14.96
CA SER A 76 -10.16 0.04 -14.14
C SER A 76 -9.15 -1.08 -13.90
N LEU A 77 -9.62 -2.31 -13.71
CA LEU A 77 -8.74 -3.49 -13.58
C LEU A 77 -7.97 -3.78 -14.88
N ARG A 78 -8.56 -3.57 -16.05
CA ARG A 78 -7.86 -3.71 -17.34
C ARG A 78 -6.87 -2.58 -17.60
N ASP A 79 -7.18 -1.37 -17.17
CA ASP A 79 -6.34 -0.20 -17.38
C ASP A 79 -5.13 -0.20 -16.41
N CYS A 80 -5.28 -0.82 -15.24
CA CYS A 80 -4.21 -0.91 -14.24
C CYS A 80 -3.08 -1.85 -14.72
N PRO A 81 -1.81 -1.40 -14.68
CA PRO A 81 -0.69 -2.22 -15.12
C PRO A 81 -0.52 -3.49 -14.28
N SER A 82 -0.49 -4.66 -14.93
CA SER A 82 -0.25 -5.96 -14.27
C SER A 82 1.19 -6.15 -13.81
N SER A 83 2.11 -5.28 -14.25
CA SER A 83 3.48 -5.22 -13.78
C SER A 83 4.10 -3.85 -14.05
N PHE A 84 4.97 -3.41 -13.16
CA PHE A 84 5.75 -2.18 -13.30
C PHE A 84 7.02 -2.25 -12.43
N TYR A 85 7.89 -1.25 -12.55
CA TYR A 85 9.08 -1.16 -11.73
C TYR A 85 8.91 -0.13 -10.61
N LEU A 86 9.27 -0.51 -9.39
CA LEU A 86 9.67 0.40 -8.33
C LEU A 86 11.11 0.79 -8.62
N ASN A 87 11.29 2.02 -9.08
CA ASN A 87 12.60 2.46 -9.56
C ASN A 87 13.48 2.88 -8.38
N ALA A 88 14.68 2.35 -8.34
CA ALA A 88 15.69 2.69 -7.36
C ALA A 88 16.57 3.85 -7.84
N ARG A 89 17.28 4.50 -6.91
CA ARG A 89 18.34 5.46 -7.24
C ARG A 89 19.48 4.79 -8.00
N ASP A 90 19.89 3.59 -7.56
CA ASP A 90 20.75 2.72 -8.36
C ASP A 90 19.87 1.82 -9.26
N LYS A 91 19.93 2.02 -10.58
CA LYS A 91 19.16 1.23 -11.56
C LYS A 91 19.32 -0.28 -11.43
N LYS A 92 20.44 -0.76 -10.87
CA LYS A 92 20.67 -2.19 -10.64
C LYS A 92 19.77 -2.75 -9.52
N LYS A 93 19.22 -1.87 -8.70
CA LYS A 93 18.33 -2.18 -7.59
C LYS A 93 16.84 -1.93 -7.94
N ASP A 94 16.51 -1.70 -9.20
CA ASP A 94 15.12 -1.58 -9.65
C ASP A 94 14.37 -2.88 -9.35
N VAL A 95 13.18 -2.78 -8.76
CA VAL A 95 12.36 -3.92 -8.34
C VAL A 95 11.16 -4.05 -9.24
N LYS A 96 11.02 -5.18 -9.92
CA LYS A 96 9.83 -5.47 -10.70
C LYS A 96 8.71 -5.95 -9.80
N GLN A 97 7.61 -5.20 -9.77
CA GLN A 97 6.34 -5.62 -9.20
C GLN A 97 5.50 -6.30 -10.28
N SER A 98 4.92 -7.46 -9.97
CA SER A 98 4.11 -8.21 -10.92
C SER A 98 3.11 -9.10 -10.18
N HIS A 99 1.95 -9.34 -10.79
CA HIS A 99 0.96 -10.30 -10.29
C HIS A 99 1.45 -11.76 -10.28
N LYS A 100 2.55 -12.04 -10.98
CA LYS A 100 3.20 -13.37 -11.03
C LYS A 100 4.71 -13.20 -10.94
N GLY A 101 5.38 -14.13 -10.31
CA GLY A 101 6.84 -14.20 -10.31
C GLY A 101 7.47 -14.11 -8.91
N LYS A 102 8.59 -13.38 -8.81
CA LYS A 102 9.38 -13.27 -7.59
C LYS A 102 8.61 -12.54 -6.49
N VAL A 103 8.70 -13.05 -5.25
CA VAL A 103 8.33 -12.30 -4.06
C VAL A 103 9.46 -11.31 -3.74
N ASN A 104 9.10 -10.04 -3.57
CA ASN A 104 10.02 -8.98 -3.17
C ASN A 104 9.82 -8.69 -1.68
N TRP A 105 10.92 -8.49 -0.96
CA TRP A 105 10.90 -8.27 0.48
C TRP A 105 11.21 -6.83 0.82
N THR A 106 10.50 -6.31 1.81
CA THR A 106 10.72 -4.98 2.37
C THR A 106 10.49 -5.02 3.88
N CYS A 107 11.02 -4.03 4.59
CA CYS A 107 10.57 -3.75 5.96
C CYS A 107 9.17 -3.12 5.92
N PHE A 108 8.45 -3.19 7.04
CA PHE A 108 7.11 -2.63 7.14
C PHE A 108 6.81 -2.19 8.57
N GLY A 109 5.99 -1.15 8.67
CA GLY A 109 5.44 -0.62 9.92
C GLY A 109 6.12 0.68 10.33
N THR A 110 5.34 1.71 10.60
CA THR A 110 5.85 2.98 11.12
C THR A 110 5.97 2.89 12.64
N GLY A 111 7.07 2.29 13.11
CA GLY A 111 7.35 2.19 14.54
C GLY A 111 7.55 3.58 15.15
N VAL A 112 6.92 3.83 16.30
CA VAL A 112 7.05 5.10 17.03
C VAL A 112 8.09 5.04 18.13
N LYS A 113 8.70 3.88 18.33
CA LYS A 113 9.69 3.62 19.37
C LYS A 113 10.82 2.73 18.88
N MET A 114 12.01 2.97 19.44
CA MET A 114 13.19 2.14 19.26
C MET A 114 13.52 1.40 20.56
N CYS A 115 14.01 0.17 20.40
CA CYS A 115 14.51 -0.64 21.51
C CYS A 115 16.03 -0.64 21.48
N ASN A 116 16.63 0.22 22.30
CA ASN A 116 18.08 0.36 22.37
C ASN A 116 18.69 -0.70 23.31
N TYR A 117 19.72 -1.36 22.83
CA TYR A 117 20.51 -2.28 23.63
C TYR A 117 21.49 -1.50 24.51
N GLU A 118 21.44 -1.71 25.83
CA GLU A 118 22.34 -1.06 26.77
C GLU A 118 23.42 -2.04 27.32
N ALA A 119 23.03 -3.27 27.61
CA ALA A 119 23.90 -4.33 28.11
C ALA A 119 23.21 -5.70 27.96
N PRO A 120 23.90 -6.84 28.16
CA PRO A 120 23.29 -8.16 28.13
C PRO A 120 22.02 -8.25 28.97
N GLY A 121 20.86 -8.49 28.29
CA GLY A 121 19.54 -8.55 28.92
C GLY A 121 18.94 -7.20 29.34
N LYS A 122 19.58 -6.07 29.03
CA LYS A 122 19.08 -4.73 29.31
C LYS A 122 18.76 -3.97 28.03
N TYR A 123 17.51 -3.62 27.89
CA TYR A 123 16.99 -2.83 26.78
C TYR A 123 16.25 -1.62 27.30
N LYS A 124 16.39 -0.51 26.60
CA LYS A 124 15.66 0.73 26.88
C LYS A 124 14.83 1.09 25.67
N THR A 125 13.53 1.24 25.87
CA THR A 125 12.61 1.73 24.84
C THR A 125 12.58 3.25 24.90
N VAL A 126 12.85 3.89 23.76
CA VAL A 126 12.84 5.35 23.57
C VAL A 126 11.97 5.70 22.36
N ASP A 127 11.53 6.95 22.27
CA ASP A 127 10.85 7.42 21.07
C ASP A 127 11.85 7.41 19.89
N SER A 128 11.38 7.02 18.71
CA SER A 128 12.18 7.07 17.49
C SER A 128 12.39 8.50 17.03
N VAL A 129 13.53 8.75 16.40
CA VAL A 129 13.94 10.06 15.88
C VAL A 129 14.37 9.98 14.43
N GLU A 130 14.57 11.11 13.76
CA GLU A 130 14.99 11.17 12.34
C GLU A 130 16.29 10.39 12.08
N GLU A 131 17.23 10.38 13.03
CA GLU A 131 18.45 9.59 12.91
C GLU A 131 18.16 8.08 12.82
N ASP A 132 17.14 7.58 13.51
CA ASP A 132 16.73 6.18 13.42
C ASP A 132 16.14 5.87 12.04
N VAL A 133 15.43 6.82 11.43
CA VAL A 133 14.95 6.70 10.03
C VAL A 133 16.16 6.57 9.08
N ALA A 134 17.18 7.41 9.24
CA ALA A 134 18.40 7.33 8.44
C ALA A 134 19.13 6.00 8.63
N ASN A 135 19.24 5.53 9.87
CA ASN A 135 19.96 4.30 10.21
C ASN A 135 19.23 3.05 9.70
N THR A 136 17.91 3.00 9.80
CA THR A 136 17.11 1.89 9.25
C THR A 136 17.17 1.87 7.72
N ALA A 137 17.16 3.03 7.06
CA ALA A 137 17.32 3.14 5.62
C ALA A 137 18.69 2.61 5.16
N LYS A 138 19.79 2.99 5.84
CA LYS A 138 21.15 2.48 5.57
C LYS A 138 21.27 0.99 5.80
N LEU A 139 20.68 0.48 6.89
CA LEU A 139 20.68 -0.95 7.19
C LEU A 139 19.97 -1.75 6.08
N CYS A 140 18.80 -1.29 5.66
CA CYS A 140 18.06 -1.92 4.55
C CYS A 140 18.79 -1.78 3.21
N ASP A 141 19.53 -0.68 2.98
CA ASP A 141 20.34 -0.52 1.77
C ASP A 141 21.48 -1.54 1.70
N TRP A 142 22.11 -1.79 2.85
CA TRP A 142 23.19 -2.80 2.98
C TRP A 142 22.68 -4.23 2.87
N ALA A 143 21.46 -4.53 3.34
CA ALA A 143 20.90 -5.88 3.39
C ALA A 143 20.44 -6.34 1.99
N ASP A 144 21.17 -7.25 1.35
CA ASP A 144 20.90 -7.75 0.00
C ASP A 144 19.50 -8.38 -0.16
N ASN A 145 18.97 -8.96 0.92
CA ASN A 145 17.66 -9.65 0.92
C ASN A 145 16.47 -8.72 1.12
N ILE A 146 16.69 -7.43 1.36
CA ILE A 146 15.65 -6.40 1.37
C ILE A 146 15.65 -5.73 -0.01
N ASP A 147 14.61 -5.92 -0.79
CA ASP A 147 14.57 -5.43 -2.18
C ASP A 147 14.35 -3.91 -2.25
N TYR A 148 13.58 -3.32 -1.33
CA TYR A 148 13.36 -1.87 -1.23
C TYR A 148 13.06 -1.46 0.21
N TYR A 149 13.18 -0.18 0.52
CA TYR A 149 12.95 0.35 1.87
C TYR A 149 11.53 0.89 2.01
N SER A 150 10.75 0.37 2.93
CA SER A 150 9.54 1.02 3.44
C SER A 150 9.85 1.74 4.74
N LEU A 151 9.15 2.84 5.03
CA LEU A 151 9.37 3.61 6.26
C LEU A 151 9.16 2.71 7.48
N ALA A 152 10.26 2.40 8.19
CA ALA A 152 10.24 1.45 9.29
C ALA A 152 9.93 2.10 10.65
N VAL A 153 10.35 3.34 10.82
CA VAL A 153 10.16 4.13 12.05
C VAL A 153 9.84 5.58 11.73
N SER A 154 9.16 6.25 12.64
CA SER A 154 8.71 7.63 12.53
C SER A 154 9.74 8.60 13.11
N ALA A 155 9.90 9.80 12.53
CA ALA A 155 10.74 10.88 13.01
C ALA A 155 10.00 11.69 14.11
N ARG A 156 9.84 11.11 15.29
CA ARG A 156 9.05 11.70 16.39
C ARG A 156 9.57 13.03 16.92
N ASP A 157 10.87 13.29 16.75
CA ASP A 157 11.50 14.56 17.09
C ASP A 157 11.00 15.74 16.22
N TRP A 158 10.34 15.43 15.10
CA TRP A 158 9.63 16.40 14.24
C TRP A 158 8.13 16.49 14.53
N ALA A 159 7.59 15.68 15.45
CA ALA A 159 6.18 15.70 15.76
C ALA A 159 5.73 17.09 16.25
N GLY A 160 4.63 17.60 15.68
CA GLY A 160 4.08 18.91 15.99
C GLY A 160 4.86 20.11 15.41
N LYS A 161 5.90 19.88 14.60
CA LYS A 161 6.67 20.94 13.94
C LYS A 161 6.21 21.20 12.48
N GLY A 162 5.18 20.49 12.02
CA GLY A 162 4.53 20.72 10.72
C GLY A 162 5.27 20.19 9.49
N ALA A 163 6.34 19.39 9.66
CA ALA A 163 7.14 18.88 8.56
C ALA A 163 7.64 17.44 8.79
N GLN A 164 7.04 16.69 9.71
CA GLN A 164 7.49 15.35 10.08
C GLN A 164 7.53 14.42 8.87
N ASP A 165 6.47 14.34 8.10
CA ASP A 165 6.30 13.50 6.92
C ASP A 165 7.26 13.87 5.77
N VAL A 166 7.59 15.17 5.65
CA VAL A 166 8.61 15.65 4.70
C VAL A 166 10.00 15.15 5.09
N HIS A 167 10.36 15.19 6.39
CA HIS A 167 11.59 14.61 6.91
C HIS A 167 11.62 13.09 6.79
N GLU A 168 10.49 12.42 7.06
CA GLU A 168 10.31 10.98 6.86
C GLU A 168 10.43 10.55 5.39
N THR A 169 10.29 11.48 4.45
CA THR A 169 10.54 11.26 3.02
C THR A 169 11.97 11.61 2.63
N PHE A 170 12.45 12.79 2.98
CA PHE A 170 13.77 13.29 2.59
C PHE A 170 14.91 12.42 3.14
N THR A 171 14.81 12.06 4.42
CA THR A 171 15.85 11.31 5.11
C THR A 171 16.11 9.93 4.48
N PRO A 172 15.11 9.05 4.24
CA PRO A 172 15.38 7.81 3.53
C PRO A 172 15.82 8.01 2.08
N MET A 173 15.22 8.95 1.34
CA MET A 173 15.62 9.21 -0.03
C MET A 173 17.09 9.62 -0.17
N THR A 174 17.69 10.20 0.87
CA THR A 174 19.13 10.57 0.89
C THR A 174 20.02 9.48 1.47
N ASN A 175 19.49 8.49 2.18
CA ASN A 175 20.24 7.46 2.90
C ASN A 175 20.12 6.04 2.33
N THR A 176 19.28 5.80 1.30
CA THR A 176 19.24 4.52 0.57
C THR A 176 19.43 4.73 -0.92
N SER A 177 20.05 3.77 -1.60
CA SER A 177 20.12 3.70 -3.06
C SER A 177 18.97 2.88 -3.67
N LYS A 178 18.16 2.22 -2.83
CA LYS A 178 16.97 1.45 -3.21
C LYS A 178 15.77 2.37 -3.42
N HIS A 179 14.66 1.80 -3.91
CA HIS A 179 13.37 2.48 -3.94
C HIS A 179 12.87 2.76 -2.53
N PHE A 180 12.29 3.93 -2.31
CA PHE A 180 11.64 4.29 -1.05
C PHE A 180 10.11 4.16 -1.16
N HIS A 181 9.50 3.49 -0.18
CA HIS A 181 8.07 3.35 -0.05
C HIS A 181 7.59 4.11 1.19
N HIS A 182 6.94 5.25 0.97
CA HIS A 182 6.40 6.06 2.06
C HIS A 182 5.12 5.43 2.60
N ILE A 183 5.01 5.34 3.91
CA ILE A 183 3.85 4.84 4.64
C ILE A 183 3.13 6.04 5.27
N ASP A 184 1.81 6.09 5.13
CA ASP A 184 0.95 7.15 5.66
C ASP A 184 1.31 8.57 5.18
N PRO A 185 1.40 8.81 3.86
CA PRO A 185 1.64 10.15 3.32
C PRO A 185 0.52 11.11 3.67
N VAL A 186 0.89 12.38 3.89
CA VAL A 186 -0.04 13.48 4.13
C VAL A 186 -0.32 14.20 2.81
N GLU A 187 -1.59 14.46 2.53
CA GLU A 187 -2.06 15.00 1.24
C GLU A 187 -1.44 16.35 0.88
N GLU A 188 -1.22 17.21 1.86
CA GLU A 188 -0.60 18.54 1.69
C GLU A 188 0.87 18.43 1.29
N SER A 189 1.52 17.30 1.60
CA SER A 189 2.94 17.10 1.34
C SER A 189 3.26 16.36 0.03
N VAL A 190 2.25 15.83 -0.68
CA VAL A 190 2.49 15.04 -1.91
C VAL A 190 3.23 15.85 -2.98
N GLU A 191 3.04 17.18 -3.02
CA GLU A 191 3.77 18.06 -3.94
C GLU A 191 5.25 18.12 -3.59
N TYR A 192 5.61 18.19 -2.31
CA TYR A 192 7.00 18.14 -1.86
C TYR A 192 7.66 16.80 -2.19
N TYR A 193 6.91 15.69 -2.08
CA TYR A 193 7.43 14.37 -2.46
C TYR A 193 7.74 14.32 -3.95
N ARG A 194 6.84 14.84 -4.81
CA ARG A 194 7.08 14.98 -6.25
C ARG A 194 8.34 15.83 -6.50
N ASP A 195 8.46 16.98 -5.82
CA ASP A 195 9.58 17.90 -6.01
C ASP A 195 10.91 17.28 -5.61
N MET A 196 10.95 16.45 -4.57
CA MET A 196 12.15 15.68 -4.20
C MET A 196 12.56 14.70 -5.31
N VAL A 197 11.59 14.00 -5.93
CA VAL A 197 11.88 13.11 -7.06
C VAL A 197 12.36 13.90 -8.27
N VAL A 198 11.74 15.06 -8.58
CA VAL A 198 12.17 15.95 -9.67
C VAL A 198 13.57 16.50 -9.41
N ALA A 199 13.85 16.94 -8.18
CA ALA A 199 15.18 17.43 -7.79
C ALA A 199 16.27 16.35 -7.94
N TYR A 200 15.94 15.08 -7.61
CA TYR A 200 16.86 13.96 -7.83
C TYR A 200 17.28 13.82 -9.31
N TYR A 201 16.36 14.12 -10.24
CA TYR A 201 16.64 14.09 -11.69
C TYR A 201 17.12 15.45 -12.24
N GLY A 202 17.57 16.37 -11.38
CA GLY A 202 18.11 17.66 -11.80
C GLY A 202 17.07 18.60 -12.43
N GLY A 203 15.79 18.44 -12.08
CA GLY A 203 14.67 19.22 -12.61
C GLY A 203 13.94 18.59 -13.79
N ASP A 204 14.32 17.37 -14.19
CA ASP A 204 13.65 16.64 -15.28
C ASP A 204 12.35 15.96 -14.79
N GLU A 205 11.22 16.65 -14.98
CA GLU A 205 9.88 16.17 -14.59
C GLU A 205 9.46 14.94 -15.39
N GLU A 206 9.85 14.83 -16.65
CA GLU A 206 9.50 13.67 -17.49
C GLU A 206 10.19 12.41 -16.96
N MET A 207 11.49 12.52 -16.65
CA MET A 207 12.25 11.41 -16.07
C MET A 207 11.72 11.05 -14.68
N ALA A 208 11.39 12.04 -13.85
CA ALA A 208 10.79 11.84 -12.53
C ALA A 208 9.48 11.04 -12.62
N ARG A 209 8.60 11.37 -13.57
CA ARG A 209 7.35 10.63 -13.85
C ARG A 209 7.60 9.23 -14.39
N LYS A 210 8.57 9.07 -15.29
CA LYS A 210 8.91 7.79 -15.92
C LYS A 210 9.56 6.81 -14.96
N ARG A 211 10.39 7.33 -14.05
CA ARG A 211 11.18 6.53 -13.10
C ARG A 211 11.08 7.09 -11.67
N PRO A 212 9.88 7.15 -11.08
CA PRO A 212 9.76 7.65 -9.71
C PRO A 212 10.53 6.76 -8.73
N THR A 213 11.42 7.39 -7.94
CA THR A 213 12.27 6.69 -6.95
C THR A 213 11.58 6.46 -5.62
N MET A 214 10.32 6.88 -5.53
CA MET A 214 9.46 6.61 -4.39
C MET A 214 8.06 6.20 -4.82
N SER A 215 7.34 5.59 -3.89
CA SER A 215 5.93 5.23 -3.97
C SER A 215 5.24 5.55 -2.65
N MET A 216 3.90 5.57 -2.66
CA MET A 216 3.11 5.93 -1.48
C MET A 216 2.13 4.82 -1.13
N LEU A 217 2.01 4.54 0.17
CA LEU A 217 0.97 3.68 0.73
C LEU A 217 -0.10 4.57 1.35
N LEU A 218 -1.33 4.24 1.08
CA LEU A 218 -2.49 4.91 1.67
C LEU A 218 -3.49 3.87 2.16
N CYS A 219 -4.16 4.19 3.25
CA CYS A 219 -5.15 3.31 3.86
C CYS A 219 -6.56 3.90 3.69
N PRO A 220 -7.49 3.18 3.06
CA PRO A 220 -8.91 3.43 3.27
C PRO A 220 -9.27 3.30 4.75
N THR A 221 -10.26 4.02 5.21
CA THR A 221 -10.80 3.87 6.56
C THR A 221 -11.82 2.74 6.57
N SER A 222 -11.55 1.69 7.35
CA SER A 222 -12.49 0.57 7.46
C SER A 222 -13.58 0.84 8.51
N PRO A 223 -14.87 0.60 8.21
CA PRO A 223 -15.36 -0.03 6.99
C PRO A 223 -15.72 0.96 5.88
N LEU A 224 -15.34 0.64 4.65
CA LEU A 224 -15.91 1.15 3.39
C LEU A 224 -15.81 2.69 3.21
N GLU A 225 -14.74 3.33 3.66
CA GLU A 225 -14.55 4.77 3.50
C GLU A 225 -13.22 5.11 2.81
N LEU A 226 -13.27 6.00 1.83
CA LEU A 226 -12.14 6.76 1.31
C LEU A 226 -12.16 8.15 1.96
N SER A 227 -11.28 8.38 2.93
CA SER A 227 -11.11 9.67 3.60
C SER A 227 -10.59 10.75 2.64
N VAL A 228 -10.66 12.02 3.04
CA VAL A 228 -10.12 13.13 2.24
C VAL A 228 -8.64 12.91 1.94
N ASN A 229 -7.83 12.59 2.97
CA ASN A 229 -6.40 12.31 2.79
C ASN A 229 -6.16 11.18 1.79
N ALA A 230 -6.85 10.05 1.92
CA ALA A 230 -6.69 8.92 1.02
C ALA A 230 -7.04 9.29 -0.44
N CYS A 231 -8.15 10.00 -0.65
CA CYS A 231 -8.56 10.46 -1.97
C CYS A 231 -7.53 11.40 -2.60
N GLN A 232 -7.08 12.42 -1.87
CA GLN A 232 -6.14 13.41 -2.38
C GLN A 232 -4.75 12.81 -2.64
N VAL A 233 -4.27 11.90 -1.80
CA VAL A 233 -3.04 11.14 -2.05
C VAL A 233 -3.16 10.30 -3.33
N ILE A 234 -4.31 9.64 -3.56
CA ILE A 234 -4.55 8.89 -4.80
C ILE A 234 -4.54 9.82 -6.01
N ILE A 235 -5.31 10.90 -5.97
CA ILE A 235 -5.49 11.83 -7.09
C ILE A 235 -4.16 12.50 -7.46
N LYS A 236 -3.48 13.10 -6.48
CA LYS A 236 -2.20 13.78 -6.68
C LYS A 236 -1.10 12.79 -7.10
N GLY A 237 -1.01 11.64 -6.43
CA GLY A 237 -0.03 10.61 -6.75
C GLY A 237 -0.19 10.04 -8.15
N ALA A 238 -1.41 9.75 -8.59
CA ALA A 238 -1.70 9.33 -9.96
C ALA A 238 -1.30 10.41 -10.97
N ARG A 239 -1.65 11.67 -10.73
CA ARG A 239 -1.28 12.81 -11.59
C ARG A 239 0.22 13.01 -11.71
N TYR A 240 0.98 12.76 -10.64
CA TYR A 240 2.44 12.86 -10.63
C TYR A 240 3.15 11.60 -11.12
N GLY A 241 2.41 10.50 -11.34
CA GLY A 241 2.96 9.22 -11.80
C GLY A 241 3.67 8.42 -10.70
N LEU A 242 3.47 8.78 -9.44
CA LEU A 242 3.97 8.03 -8.29
C LEU A 242 3.17 6.73 -8.13
N PRO A 243 3.83 5.57 -7.95
CA PRO A 243 3.11 4.33 -7.68
C PRO A 243 2.35 4.39 -6.35
N LEU A 244 1.14 3.87 -6.35
CA LEU A 244 0.21 3.89 -5.23
C LEU A 244 0.02 2.48 -4.67
N ASN A 245 0.11 2.32 -3.37
CA ASN A 245 -0.27 1.11 -2.67
C ASN A 245 -1.56 1.37 -1.91
N VAL A 246 -2.67 0.91 -2.45
CA VAL A 246 -3.98 1.01 -1.77
C VAL A 246 -4.07 -0.18 -0.83
N LEU A 247 -3.93 0.06 0.46
CA LEU A 247 -3.79 -0.95 1.48
C LEU A 247 -4.95 -0.90 2.47
N SER A 248 -5.82 -1.89 2.45
CA SER A 248 -6.86 -2.00 3.48
C SER A 248 -6.31 -2.60 4.78
N MET A 249 -6.83 -2.10 5.90
CA MET A 249 -6.56 -2.56 7.25
C MET A 249 -7.85 -3.01 7.95
N ALA A 250 -8.76 -3.65 7.23
CA ALA A 250 -9.97 -4.19 7.80
C ALA A 250 -9.66 -5.22 8.90
N MET A 251 -10.27 -5.06 10.08
CA MET A 251 -10.05 -5.94 11.22
C MET A 251 -11.26 -6.83 11.44
N SER A 252 -11.08 -8.13 11.24
CA SER A 252 -12.11 -9.15 11.44
C SER A 252 -12.63 -9.12 12.88
N GLY A 253 -13.94 -8.90 13.03
CA GLY A 253 -14.61 -8.74 14.33
C GLY A 253 -14.48 -7.36 14.97
N GLY A 254 -13.76 -6.43 14.32
CA GLY A 254 -13.66 -5.03 14.74
C GLY A 254 -14.30 -4.09 13.71
N SER A 255 -13.58 -3.78 12.62
CA SER A 255 -14.05 -2.92 11.54
C SER A 255 -14.51 -3.69 10.30
N SER A 256 -14.66 -5.00 10.41
CA SER A 256 -15.20 -5.87 9.36
C SER A 256 -15.89 -7.08 9.98
N PRO A 257 -16.66 -7.87 9.19
CA PRO A 257 -17.31 -9.08 9.69
C PRO A 257 -16.31 -10.07 10.33
N VAL A 258 -16.79 -10.88 11.29
CA VAL A 258 -15.94 -11.86 12.03
C VAL A 258 -15.38 -12.96 11.11
N PHE A 259 -16.16 -13.40 10.13
CA PHE A 259 -15.73 -14.45 9.21
C PHE A 259 -14.78 -13.92 8.15
N CYS A 260 -13.67 -14.62 7.89
CA CYS A 260 -12.66 -14.23 6.93
C CYS A 260 -13.23 -13.87 5.55
N ALA A 261 -14.22 -14.60 5.04
CA ALA A 261 -14.84 -14.30 3.76
C ALA A 261 -15.48 -12.90 3.74
N GLY A 262 -16.23 -12.54 4.80
CA GLY A 262 -16.83 -11.20 4.93
C GLY A 262 -15.77 -10.12 5.11
N THR A 263 -14.70 -10.40 5.87
CA THR A 263 -13.54 -9.51 5.99
C THR A 263 -12.88 -9.26 4.63
N LEU A 264 -12.72 -10.32 3.82
CA LEU A 264 -12.14 -10.20 2.48
C LEU A 264 -13.03 -9.41 1.52
N VAL A 265 -14.36 -9.48 1.66
CA VAL A 265 -15.29 -8.64 0.86
C VAL A 265 -15.12 -7.17 1.23
N THR A 266 -15.06 -6.82 2.53
CA THR A 266 -14.81 -5.44 2.98
C THR A 266 -13.47 -4.94 2.48
N HIS A 267 -12.40 -5.71 2.71
CA HIS A 267 -11.06 -5.43 2.23
C HIS A 267 -11.04 -5.19 0.71
N ASN A 268 -11.65 -6.08 -0.06
CA ASN A 268 -11.67 -6.01 -1.51
C ASN A 268 -12.41 -4.76 -2.02
N ALA A 269 -13.53 -4.41 -1.39
CA ALA A 269 -14.27 -3.20 -1.75
C ALA A 269 -13.44 -1.93 -1.50
N GLU A 270 -12.76 -1.84 -0.36
CA GLU A 270 -11.91 -0.70 -0.02
C GLU A 270 -10.74 -0.53 -1.00
N VAL A 271 -10.02 -1.62 -1.28
CA VAL A 271 -8.86 -1.58 -2.19
C VAL A 271 -9.29 -1.29 -3.63
N LEU A 272 -10.33 -1.95 -4.11
CA LEU A 272 -10.83 -1.73 -5.47
C LEU A 272 -11.38 -0.32 -5.66
N ALA A 273 -12.07 0.26 -4.66
CA ALA A 273 -12.54 1.65 -4.74
C ALA A 273 -11.39 2.64 -4.94
N GLY A 274 -10.28 2.48 -4.19
CA GLY A 274 -9.10 3.34 -4.35
C GLY A 274 -8.39 3.12 -5.70
N ILE A 275 -8.30 1.87 -6.18
CA ILE A 275 -7.72 1.57 -7.51
C ILE A 275 -8.61 2.16 -8.61
N VAL A 276 -9.94 2.06 -8.50
CA VAL A 276 -10.87 2.68 -9.45
C VAL A 276 -10.66 4.19 -9.50
N LEU A 277 -10.59 4.86 -8.34
CA LEU A 277 -10.32 6.31 -8.29
C LEU A 277 -9.00 6.66 -8.98
N ALA A 278 -7.93 5.89 -8.74
CA ALA A 278 -6.63 6.10 -9.39
C ALA A 278 -6.73 5.99 -10.92
N GLN A 279 -7.43 4.97 -11.44
CA GLN A 279 -7.59 4.75 -12.87
C GLN A 279 -8.53 5.75 -13.54
N LEU A 280 -9.56 6.21 -12.83
CA LEU A 280 -10.44 7.29 -13.31
C LEU A 280 -9.71 8.64 -13.36
N THR A 281 -8.78 8.87 -12.44
CA THR A 281 -7.95 10.08 -12.41
C THR A 281 -6.91 10.06 -13.54
N VAL A 282 -6.15 8.96 -13.65
CA VAL A 282 -5.14 8.76 -14.70
C VAL A 282 -5.15 7.29 -15.13
N PRO A 283 -5.70 6.96 -16.31
CA PRO A 283 -5.66 5.61 -16.84
C PRO A 283 -4.20 5.09 -16.94
N GLY A 284 -3.95 3.90 -16.46
CA GLY A 284 -2.60 3.31 -16.40
C GLY A 284 -1.80 3.71 -15.16
N ALA A 285 -2.39 4.38 -14.18
CA ALA A 285 -1.75 4.64 -12.88
C ALA A 285 -1.27 3.33 -12.24
N LYS A 286 -0.03 3.34 -11.74
CA LYS A 286 0.62 2.16 -11.15
C LYS A 286 0.05 1.92 -9.76
N CYS A 287 -0.68 0.83 -9.56
CA CYS A 287 -1.28 0.49 -8.27
C CYS A 287 -0.84 -0.89 -7.78
N LEU A 288 -0.63 -1.00 -6.47
CA LEU A 288 -0.48 -2.25 -5.74
C LEU A 288 -1.80 -2.54 -5.01
N TYR A 289 -2.21 -3.80 -5.03
CA TYR A 289 -3.32 -4.32 -4.25
C TYR A 289 -2.81 -4.69 -2.85
N GLY A 290 -3.02 -3.80 -1.87
CA GLY A 290 -2.38 -3.83 -0.57
C GLY A 290 -3.23 -4.40 0.55
N SER A 291 -2.60 -5.02 1.55
CA SER A 291 -3.26 -5.53 2.76
C SER A 291 -2.37 -5.52 3.99
N SER A 292 -2.92 -4.99 5.08
CA SER A 292 -2.56 -5.29 6.47
C SER A 292 -3.78 -5.79 7.25
N THR A 293 -4.76 -6.31 6.54
CA THR A 293 -6.00 -6.86 7.11
C THR A 293 -5.69 -8.04 8.01
N THR A 294 -6.23 -8.02 9.24
CA THR A 294 -6.02 -9.06 10.26
C THR A 294 -7.28 -9.24 11.11
N THR A 295 -7.19 -9.97 12.20
CA THR A 295 -8.25 -10.09 13.21
C THR A 295 -8.16 -8.97 14.23
N PHE A 296 -9.17 -8.82 15.06
CA PHE A 296 -9.16 -7.92 16.21
C PHE A 296 -9.31 -8.70 17.52
N ASP A 297 -8.33 -8.57 18.41
CA ASP A 297 -8.42 -9.14 19.76
C ASP A 297 -9.25 -8.23 20.65
N LEU A 298 -10.56 -8.55 20.75
CA LEU A 298 -11.52 -7.80 21.58
C LEU A 298 -11.13 -7.75 23.06
N LYS A 299 -10.43 -8.78 23.57
CA LYS A 299 -10.00 -8.81 24.96
C LYS A 299 -8.87 -7.85 25.27
N ARG A 300 -7.95 -7.68 24.30
CA ARG A 300 -6.77 -6.81 24.44
C ARG A 300 -6.94 -5.45 23.78
N GLY A 301 -7.95 -5.30 22.91
CA GLY A 301 -8.15 -4.08 22.12
C GLY A 301 -7.02 -3.84 21.12
N THR A 302 -6.45 -4.90 20.54
CA THR A 302 -5.28 -4.81 19.66
C THR A 302 -5.47 -5.62 18.38
N ALA A 303 -4.75 -5.25 17.33
CA ALA A 303 -4.58 -6.06 16.14
C ALA A 303 -3.41 -7.03 16.35
N PRO A 304 -3.63 -8.36 16.44
CA PRO A 304 -2.57 -9.33 16.66
C PRO A 304 -1.78 -9.58 15.36
N VAL A 305 -0.80 -8.74 15.10
CA VAL A 305 0.13 -8.93 13.99
C VAL A 305 0.97 -10.17 14.27
N GLY A 306 0.99 -11.11 13.31
CA GLY A 306 1.62 -12.43 13.49
C GLY A 306 0.67 -13.54 13.93
N ALA A 307 -0.65 -13.27 14.07
CA ALA A 307 -1.64 -14.31 14.26
C ALA A 307 -1.79 -15.19 13.00
N PRO A 308 -2.14 -16.50 13.15
CA PRO A 308 -2.37 -17.37 11.99
C PRO A 308 -3.38 -16.82 10.99
N GLU A 309 -4.39 -16.11 11.47
CA GLU A 309 -5.42 -15.47 10.65
C GLU A 309 -4.83 -14.40 9.72
N LEU A 310 -3.82 -13.64 10.17
CA LEU A 310 -3.12 -12.70 9.29
C LEU A 310 -2.48 -13.43 8.12
N GLY A 311 -1.82 -14.56 8.37
CA GLY A 311 -1.21 -15.38 7.32
C GLY A 311 -2.23 -15.92 6.31
N LEU A 312 -3.37 -16.40 6.81
CA LEU A 312 -4.48 -16.88 5.97
C LEU A 312 -5.07 -15.74 5.10
N ILE A 313 -5.35 -14.60 5.71
CA ILE A 313 -5.89 -13.42 5.02
C ILE A 313 -4.87 -12.90 3.99
N SER A 314 -3.59 -12.80 4.34
CA SER A 314 -2.53 -12.37 3.41
C SER A 314 -2.40 -13.31 2.21
N GLY A 315 -2.49 -14.63 2.43
CA GLY A 315 -2.52 -15.61 1.35
C GLY A 315 -3.73 -15.46 0.44
N ALA A 316 -4.93 -15.22 1.01
CA ALA A 316 -6.15 -14.96 0.27
C ALA A 316 -6.08 -13.67 -0.55
N VAL A 317 -5.55 -12.60 0.04
CA VAL A 317 -5.34 -11.30 -0.63
C VAL A 317 -4.38 -11.44 -1.80
N GLY A 318 -3.29 -12.19 -1.64
CA GLY A 318 -2.37 -12.50 -2.74
C GLY A 318 -3.06 -13.22 -3.90
N LYS A 319 -3.99 -14.15 -3.59
CA LYS A 319 -4.79 -14.83 -4.62
C LYS A 319 -5.82 -13.93 -5.28
N LEU A 320 -6.49 -13.06 -4.53
CA LEU A 320 -7.40 -12.05 -5.10
C LEU A 320 -6.65 -11.10 -6.04
N ALA A 321 -5.47 -10.62 -5.65
CA ALA A 321 -4.65 -9.79 -6.52
C ALA A 321 -4.26 -10.52 -7.81
N GLN A 322 -3.87 -11.79 -7.73
CA GLN A 322 -3.60 -12.63 -8.91
C GLN A 322 -4.84 -12.83 -9.80
N TYR A 323 -6.01 -13.03 -9.20
CA TYR A 323 -7.29 -13.12 -9.90
C TYR A 323 -7.58 -11.84 -10.69
N TYR A 324 -7.28 -10.67 -10.13
CA TYR A 324 -7.43 -9.38 -10.82
C TYR A 324 -6.27 -9.03 -11.76
N GLY A 325 -5.22 -9.84 -11.80
CA GLY A 325 -4.02 -9.54 -12.58
C GLY A 325 -3.19 -8.37 -12.04
N LEU A 326 -3.29 -8.07 -10.75
CA LEU A 326 -2.62 -6.95 -10.08
C LEU A 326 -1.42 -7.41 -9.25
N PRO A 327 -0.34 -6.63 -9.20
CA PRO A 327 0.72 -6.86 -8.22
C PRO A 327 0.20 -6.55 -6.81
N SER A 328 0.61 -7.36 -5.83
CA SER A 328 0.15 -7.24 -4.44
C SER A 328 1.25 -6.80 -3.49
N PHE A 329 0.81 -6.19 -2.39
CA PHE A 329 1.61 -5.93 -1.21
C PHE A 329 0.86 -6.49 0.00
N VAL A 330 1.44 -7.43 0.72
CA VAL A 330 0.81 -8.05 1.89
C VAL A 330 1.72 -7.96 3.10
N ALA A 331 1.13 -7.74 4.26
CA ALA A 331 1.88 -7.77 5.50
C ALA A 331 2.48 -9.17 5.72
N GLY A 332 3.76 -9.20 6.01
CA GLY A 332 4.44 -10.40 6.48
C GLY A 332 4.17 -10.65 7.96
N THR A 333 4.53 -11.83 8.44
CA THR A 333 4.47 -12.21 9.85
C THR A 333 5.86 -12.19 10.47
#